data_4c19b101de873ffff53b6cfb1498e857
#
_entry.id   4c19b101de873ffff53b6cfb1498e857
#
_cell.length_a   1.000
_cell.length_b   1.000
_cell.length_c   1.000
_cell.angle_alpha   90.00
_cell.angle_beta   90.00
_cell.angle_gamma   90.00
#
_symmetry.space_group_name_H-M   'P 1'
#
loop_
_entity.id
_entity.type
_entity.pdbx_description
1 polymer ?
#
loop_
_entity_poly.entity_id
_entity_poly.type
_entity_poly.pdbx_seq_one_letter_code
_entity_poly.pdbx_strand_id
1 'polypeptide(L)'
;MFTNRLREDDGIPYIAVRSQRNADGREAHVWEKWVAFSVEPLYLALFARWDPGMIVRHHGHYSPHTLTVLAGSFRCGDRELGPGDHIELPLGASFGPFEAGPDGVELYEVMMGDPRSWSDDEETMRQWLADRGAVQLDDPPIELPAGLEELRAVFAKGAETPSTTDG
;
A
#
# COMPACT_ATOMS: atom_id res chain seq x y z
N MET A 1 0.18 9.53 25.63
CA MET A 1 -0.53 9.89 24.39
C MET A 1 0.55 10.15 23.33
N PHE A 2 0.45 9.44 22.22
CA PHE A 2 1.34 9.63 21.06
C PHE A 2 0.57 10.43 20.01
N THR A 3 1.25 11.36 19.34
CA THR A 3 0.70 12.14 18.22
C THR A 3 1.59 11.95 17.01
N ASN A 4 1.00 11.50 15.90
CA ASN A 4 1.68 11.38 14.62
C ASN A 4 1.01 12.36 13.64
N ARG A 5 1.80 12.93 12.74
CA ARG A 5 1.31 13.91 11.78
C ARG A 5 1.71 13.52 10.36
N LEU A 6 0.76 13.65 9.46
CA LEU A 6 0.92 13.27 8.06
C LEU A 6 2.12 13.98 7.40
N ARG A 7 2.30 15.26 7.66
CA ARG A 7 3.24 16.13 6.93
C ARG A 7 4.40 16.67 7.76
N GLU A 8 4.41 16.40 9.07
CA GLU A 8 5.46 16.92 9.94
C GLU A 8 6.56 15.86 10.16
N ASP A 9 7.77 16.36 10.34
CA ASP A 9 8.89 15.54 10.79
C ASP A 9 8.71 15.26 12.29
N ASP A 10 8.20 14.08 12.57
CA ASP A 10 8.02 13.53 13.93
C ASP A 10 9.02 12.40 14.22
N GLY A 11 10.07 12.30 13.38
CA GLY A 11 11.09 11.26 13.48
C GLY A 11 10.71 9.92 12.85
N ILE A 12 9.50 9.81 12.26
CA ILE A 12 9.07 8.62 11.50
C ILE A 12 9.17 8.97 10.00
N PRO A 13 10.08 8.34 9.25
CA PRO A 13 10.24 8.65 7.83
C PRO A 13 9.12 8.06 6.98
N TYR A 14 8.87 8.68 5.83
CA TYR A 14 8.23 8.01 4.70
C TYR A 14 9.24 7.08 4.02
N ILE A 15 8.85 5.86 3.74
CA ILE A 15 9.62 4.87 2.98
C ILE A 15 8.91 4.57 1.66
N ALA A 16 9.66 4.48 0.56
CA ALA A 16 9.11 4.03 -0.70
C ALA A 16 8.94 2.51 -0.67
N VAL A 17 7.75 2.02 -1.01
CA VAL A 17 7.42 0.59 -1.00
C VAL A 17 7.05 0.04 -2.36
N ARG A 18 6.77 0.92 -3.33
CA ARG A 18 6.53 0.58 -4.73
C ARG A 18 7.10 1.67 -5.63
N SER A 19 7.53 1.30 -6.82
CA SER A 19 8.08 2.23 -7.79
C SER A 19 7.61 1.93 -9.21
N GLN A 20 7.41 3.00 -9.99
CA GLN A 20 6.99 2.95 -11.38
C GLN A 20 7.65 4.11 -12.14
N ARG A 21 7.82 3.96 -13.45
CA ARG A 21 8.16 5.06 -14.35
C ARG A 21 6.97 5.38 -15.23
N ASN A 22 6.51 6.62 -15.18
CA ASN A 22 5.41 7.12 -16.00
C ASN A 22 5.85 7.35 -17.45
N ALA A 23 4.89 7.51 -18.37
CA ALA A 23 5.15 7.74 -19.78
C ALA A 23 5.99 8.98 -20.07
N ASP A 24 5.96 9.99 -19.20
CA ASP A 24 6.76 11.22 -19.29
C ASP A 24 8.20 11.05 -18.74
N GLY A 25 8.56 9.83 -18.34
CA GLY A 25 9.86 9.48 -17.80
C GLY A 25 10.07 9.76 -16.31
N ARG A 26 9.11 10.40 -15.63
CA ARG A 26 9.17 10.62 -14.17
C ARG A 26 8.93 9.33 -13.43
N GLU A 27 9.64 9.15 -12.32
CA GLU A 27 9.37 8.07 -11.38
C GLU A 27 8.25 8.50 -10.43
N ALA A 28 7.38 7.55 -10.11
CA ALA A 28 6.29 7.68 -9.15
C ALA A 28 6.39 6.54 -8.15
N HIS A 29 6.03 6.81 -6.90
CA HIS A 29 6.19 5.87 -5.80
C HIS A 29 4.91 5.80 -4.96
N VAL A 30 4.73 4.66 -4.29
CA VAL A 30 3.94 4.55 -3.08
C VAL A 30 4.89 4.77 -1.92
N TRP A 31 4.58 5.74 -1.08
CA TRP A 31 5.29 6.07 0.14
C TRP A 31 4.44 5.70 1.35
N GLU A 32 5.04 5.09 2.34
CA GLU A 32 4.37 4.74 3.59
C GLU A 32 5.12 5.31 4.79
N LYS A 33 4.37 5.84 5.76
CA LYS A 33 4.83 6.28 7.07
C LYS A 33 4.12 5.45 8.12
N TRP A 34 4.81 4.47 8.69
CA TRP A 34 4.23 3.53 9.66
C TRP A 34 4.17 4.17 11.04
N VAL A 35 2.97 4.56 11.48
CA VAL A 35 2.77 5.34 12.71
C VAL A 35 2.38 4.51 13.92
N ALA A 36 1.86 3.30 13.72
CA ALA A 36 1.60 2.37 14.80
C ALA A 36 1.70 0.93 14.30
N PHE A 37 2.36 0.10 15.08
CA PHE A 37 2.44 -1.33 14.84
C PHE A 37 2.35 -2.09 16.16
N SER A 38 1.71 -3.26 16.13
CA SER A 38 1.67 -4.20 17.26
C SER A 38 1.65 -5.63 16.71
N VAL A 39 2.29 -6.55 17.44
CA VAL A 39 2.22 -7.99 17.13
C VAL A 39 1.15 -8.70 17.94
N GLU A 40 0.68 -8.11 19.04
CA GLU A 40 -0.38 -8.70 19.85
C GLU A 40 -1.30 -7.61 20.46
N PRO A 41 -2.50 -7.42 19.90
CA PRO A 41 -2.99 -7.98 18.62
C PRO A 41 -2.16 -7.45 17.44
N LEU A 42 -2.03 -8.26 16.39
CA LEU A 42 -1.33 -7.84 15.19
C LEU A 42 -2.14 -6.76 14.46
N TYR A 43 -1.55 -5.60 14.25
CA TYR A 43 -2.10 -4.53 13.42
C TYR A 43 -1.00 -3.59 12.92
N LEU A 44 -1.29 -2.89 11.83
CA LEU A 44 -0.47 -1.80 11.28
C LEU A 44 -1.37 -0.61 10.96
N ALA A 45 -0.98 0.59 11.43
CA ALA A 45 -1.58 1.84 10.98
C ALA A 45 -0.50 2.72 10.35
N LEU A 46 -0.83 3.32 9.21
CA LEU A 46 0.12 4.12 8.43
C LEU A 46 -0.56 5.30 7.72
N PHE A 47 0.24 6.30 7.40
CA PHE A 47 -0.09 7.25 6.35
C PHE A 47 0.57 6.79 5.05
N ALA A 48 -0.19 6.78 3.96
CA ALA A 48 0.34 6.53 2.62
C ALA A 48 0.27 7.80 1.77
N ARG A 49 1.21 7.93 0.84
CA ARG A 49 1.19 8.91 -0.24
C ARG A 49 1.52 8.20 -1.53
N TRP A 50 0.69 8.41 -2.53
CA TRP A 50 0.97 7.91 -3.87
C TRP A 50 1.23 9.10 -4.78
N ASP A 51 2.36 9.06 -5.46
CA ASP A 51 2.74 10.12 -6.40
C ASP A 51 1.77 10.16 -7.58
N PRO A 52 1.65 11.31 -8.28
CA PRO A 52 0.76 11.46 -9.42
C PRO A 52 0.92 10.36 -10.48
N GLY A 53 -0.20 9.74 -10.85
CA GLY A 53 -0.25 8.68 -11.85
C GLY A 53 0.32 7.34 -11.40
N MET A 54 0.65 7.17 -10.11
CA MET A 54 1.05 5.87 -9.57
C MET A 54 -0.08 4.85 -9.73
N ILE A 55 0.24 3.68 -10.26
CA ILE A 55 -0.68 2.58 -10.44
C ILE A 55 -0.38 1.51 -9.40
N VAL A 56 -1.40 1.11 -8.63
CA VAL A 56 -1.29 0.05 -7.64
C VAL A 56 -2.14 -1.13 -8.09
N ARG A 57 -1.56 -2.32 -8.04
CA ARG A 57 -2.19 -3.57 -8.50
C ARG A 57 -3.50 -3.86 -7.77
N HIS A 58 -4.34 -4.68 -8.39
CA HIS A 58 -5.42 -5.37 -7.69
C HIS A 58 -4.83 -6.27 -6.61
N HIS A 59 -5.27 -6.13 -5.37
CA HIS A 59 -4.74 -6.89 -4.24
C HIS A 59 -5.71 -6.94 -3.07
N GLY A 60 -5.46 -7.85 -2.15
CA GLY A 60 -6.09 -7.93 -0.84
C GLY A 60 -5.04 -8.07 0.26
N HIS A 61 -5.45 -7.98 1.50
CA HIS A 61 -4.61 -8.22 2.67
C HIS A 61 -5.05 -9.46 3.44
N TYR A 62 -4.13 -10.05 4.21
CA TYR A 62 -4.44 -11.17 5.13
C TYR A 62 -5.09 -10.66 6.43
N SER A 63 -5.75 -9.51 6.38
CA SER A 63 -6.48 -8.88 7.47
C SER A 63 -7.63 -8.04 6.94
N PRO A 64 -8.63 -7.71 7.75
CA PRO A 64 -9.50 -6.58 7.44
C PRO A 64 -8.65 -5.31 7.29
N HIS A 65 -9.03 -4.48 6.32
CA HIS A 65 -8.28 -3.29 5.96
C HIS A 65 -9.23 -2.12 5.76
N THR A 66 -8.89 -0.97 6.30
CA THR A 66 -9.61 0.27 6.05
C THR A 66 -8.66 1.33 5.53
N LEU A 67 -9.16 2.19 4.65
CA LEU A 67 -8.44 3.38 4.20
C LEU A 67 -9.37 4.58 4.11
N THR A 68 -8.81 5.76 4.39
CA THR A 68 -9.51 7.04 4.31
C THR A 68 -8.69 7.99 3.46
N VAL A 69 -9.32 8.62 2.46
CA VAL A 69 -8.67 9.65 1.64
C VAL A 69 -8.59 10.95 2.43
N LEU A 70 -7.38 11.49 2.59
CA LEU A 70 -7.10 12.72 3.32
C LEU A 70 -6.92 13.92 2.39
N ALA A 71 -6.27 13.71 1.23
CA ALA A 71 -6.05 14.72 0.22
C ALA A 71 -5.81 14.08 -1.15
N GLY A 72 -5.98 14.85 -2.23
CA GLY A 72 -5.84 14.34 -3.59
C GLY A 72 -6.97 13.40 -3.98
N SER A 73 -6.74 12.52 -4.95
CA SER A 73 -7.72 11.53 -5.39
C SER A 73 -7.04 10.29 -5.96
N PHE A 74 -7.80 9.20 -6.05
CA PHE A 74 -7.41 8.04 -6.84
C PHE A 74 -8.64 7.39 -7.47
N ARG A 75 -8.41 6.65 -8.55
CA ARG A 75 -9.44 5.84 -9.19
C ARG A 75 -9.26 4.38 -8.82
N CYS A 76 -10.36 3.70 -8.49
CA CYS A 76 -10.46 2.27 -8.26
C CYS A 76 -11.49 1.70 -9.23
N GLY A 77 -11.04 1.03 -10.29
CA GLY A 77 -11.92 0.62 -11.39
C GLY A 77 -12.59 1.84 -12.05
N ASP A 78 -13.90 1.92 -12.00
CA ASP A 78 -14.74 3.01 -12.53
C ASP A 78 -15.07 4.11 -11.50
N ARG A 79 -14.65 3.93 -10.25
CA ARG A 79 -14.90 4.88 -9.16
C ARG A 79 -13.72 5.82 -8.95
N GLU A 80 -14.02 7.11 -8.81
CA GLU A 80 -13.10 8.10 -8.31
C GLU A 80 -13.39 8.37 -6.84
N LEU A 81 -12.34 8.40 -6.02
CA LEU A 81 -12.39 8.58 -4.58
C LEU A 81 -11.54 9.80 -4.21
N GLY A 82 -12.08 10.65 -3.36
CA GLY A 82 -11.49 11.91 -2.94
C GLY A 82 -11.58 12.14 -1.43
N PRO A 83 -11.16 13.32 -0.93
CA PRO A 83 -11.08 13.61 0.49
C PRO A 83 -12.40 13.37 1.24
N GLY A 84 -12.32 12.57 2.30
CA GLY A 84 -13.47 12.15 3.11
C GLY A 84 -14.06 10.80 2.72
N ASP A 85 -13.71 10.25 1.55
CA ASP A 85 -14.12 8.89 1.22
C ASP A 85 -13.39 7.88 2.11
N HIS A 86 -14.16 6.88 2.56
CA HIS A 86 -13.69 5.80 3.40
C HIS A 86 -14.04 4.45 2.77
N ILE A 87 -13.08 3.54 2.75
CA ILE A 87 -13.25 2.18 2.25
C ILE A 87 -13.02 1.21 3.40
N GLU A 88 -13.92 0.26 3.54
CA GLU A 88 -13.78 -0.88 4.44
C GLU A 88 -13.69 -2.16 3.62
N LEU A 89 -12.64 -2.94 3.84
CA LEU A 89 -12.40 -4.21 3.19
C LEU A 89 -12.36 -5.31 4.24
N PRO A 90 -13.36 -6.21 4.24
CA PRO A 90 -13.32 -7.37 5.12
C PRO A 90 -12.17 -8.32 4.72
N LEU A 91 -11.80 -9.21 5.64
CA LEU A 91 -10.83 -10.26 5.37
C LEU A 91 -11.22 -11.06 4.12
N GLY A 92 -10.26 -11.24 3.21
CA GLY A 92 -10.45 -11.95 1.94
C GLY A 92 -11.03 -11.09 0.82
N ALA A 93 -11.39 -9.85 1.07
CA ALA A 93 -11.73 -8.92 0.00
C ALA A 93 -10.47 -8.44 -0.72
N SER A 94 -10.61 -8.22 -2.03
CA SER A 94 -9.60 -7.60 -2.87
C SER A 94 -10.19 -6.41 -3.62
N PHE A 95 -9.35 -5.49 -4.02
CA PHE A 95 -9.74 -4.25 -4.68
C PHE A 95 -8.62 -3.69 -5.55
N GLY A 96 -8.96 -2.79 -6.46
CA GLY A 96 -8.03 -2.27 -7.46
C GLY A 96 -8.35 -2.77 -8.88
N PRO A 97 -7.46 -2.56 -9.86
CA PRO A 97 -6.26 -1.74 -9.73
C PRO A 97 -6.61 -0.29 -9.44
N PHE A 98 -5.65 0.44 -8.89
CA PHE A 98 -5.80 1.86 -8.55
C PHE A 98 -4.91 2.72 -9.42
N GLU A 99 -5.31 3.98 -9.60
CA GLU A 99 -4.49 5.00 -10.24
C GLU A 99 -4.61 6.31 -9.49
N ALA A 100 -3.50 6.80 -8.95
CA ALA A 100 -3.46 8.10 -8.29
C ALA A 100 -3.80 9.23 -9.27
N GLY A 101 -4.55 10.20 -8.79
CA GLY A 101 -4.93 11.38 -9.58
C GLY A 101 -3.75 12.28 -9.93
N PRO A 102 -4.00 13.39 -10.65
CA PRO A 102 -2.96 14.28 -11.15
C PRO A 102 -2.16 15.00 -10.05
N ASP A 103 -2.71 15.11 -8.86
CA ASP A 103 -2.06 15.70 -7.68
C ASP A 103 -1.55 14.62 -6.69
N GLY A 104 -1.66 13.33 -7.08
CA GLY A 104 -1.42 12.21 -6.18
C GLY A 104 -2.57 11.99 -5.20
N VAL A 105 -2.31 11.19 -4.16
CA VAL A 105 -3.27 10.95 -3.07
C VAL A 105 -2.55 10.78 -1.73
N GLU A 106 -3.17 11.25 -0.66
CA GLU A 106 -2.75 11.00 0.72
C GLU A 106 -3.85 10.22 1.45
N LEU A 107 -3.46 9.14 2.10
CA LEU A 107 -4.34 8.16 2.74
C LEU A 107 -3.95 7.95 4.21
N TYR A 108 -4.94 7.59 5.02
CA TYR A 108 -4.72 6.91 6.29
C TYR A 108 -5.26 5.50 6.19
N GLU A 109 -4.42 4.52 6.53
CA GLU A 109 -4.74 3.11 6.36
C GLU A 109 -4.53 2.34 7.67
N VAL A 110 -5.39 1.35 7.92
CA VAL A 110 -5.28 0.45 9.06
C VAL A 110 -5.54 -0.99 8.60
N MET A 111 -4.54 -1.85 8.78
CA MET A 111 -4.65 -3.30 8.67
C MET A 111 -4.84 -3.88 10.06
N MET A 112 -5.99 -4.53 10.28
CA MET A 112 -6.40 -5.07 11.59
C MET A 112 -6.02 -6.55 11.71
N GLY A 113 -4.74 -6.86 11.49
CA GLY A 113 -4.17 -8.20 11.47
C GLY A 113 -2.89 -8.23 10.65
N ASP A 114 -2.64 -9.34 9.94
CA ASP A 114 -1.45 -9.51 9.09
C ASP A 114 -1.49 -8.51 7.92
N PRO A 115 -0.55 -7.56 7.85
CA PRO A 115 -0.55 -6.49 6.85
C PRO A 115 -0.07 -6.94 5.47
N ARG A 116 0.44 -8.17 5.33
CA ARG A 116 0.92 -8.66 4.04
C ARG A 116 -0.21 -8.68 3.02
N SER A 117 0.13 -8.37 1.78
CA SER A 117 -0.80 -8.37 0.66
C SER A 117 -0.61 -9.59 -0.24
N TRP A 118 -1.68 -10.00 -0.90
CA TRP A 118 -1.68 -10.96 -1.99
C TRP A 118 -2.29 -10.32 -3.24
N SER A 119 -1.94 -10.83 -4.42
CA SER A 119 -2.50 -10.40 -5.69
C SER A 119 -2.71 -11.62 -6.57
N ASP A 120 -3.80 -11.62 -7.31
CA ASP A 120 -4.23 -12.68 -8.22
C ASP A 120 -4.45 -12.19 -9.66
N ASP A 121 -4.19 -10.92 -9.94
CA ASP A 121 -4.47 -10.30 -11.24
C ASP A 121 -3.29 -9.46 -11.75
N GLU A 122 -2.19 -10.13 -12.06
CA GLU A 122 -1.02 -9.50 -12.67
C GLU A 122 -1.26 -9.08 -14.12
N GLU A 123 -2.19 -9.74 -14.83
CA GLU A 123 -2.50 -9.42 -16.22
C GLU A 123 -3.15 -8.05 -16.33
N THR A 124 -4.16 -7.79 -15.50
CA THR A 124 -4.82 -6.46 -15.47
C THR A 124 -3.82 -5.37 -15.12
N MET A 125 -2.89 -5.62 -14.18
CA MET A 125 -1.84 -4.66 -13.85
C MET A 125 -0.94 -4.35 -15.06
N ARG A 126 -0.49 -5.39 -15.78
CA ARG A 126 0.33 -5.22 -16.99
C ARG A 126 -0.41 -4.41 -18.06
N GLN A 127 -1.69 -4.70 -18.29
CA GLN A 127 -2.50 -3.98 -19.25
C GLN A 127 -2.68 -2.50 -18.86
N TRP A 128 -2.96 -2.22 -17.58
CA TRP A 128 -3.09 -0.84 -17.09
C TRP A 128 -1.81 -0.03 -17.26
N LEU A 129 -0.66 -0.63 -16.97
CA LEU A 129 0.64 0.01 -17.20
C LEU A 129 0.87 0.27 -18.69
N ALA A 130 0.61 -0.73 -19.55
CA ALA A 130 0.79 -0.61 -21.00
C ALA A 130 -0.11 0.49 -21.61
N ASP A 131 -1.37 0.53 -21.23
CA ASP A 131 -2.34 1.54 -21.71
C ASP A 131 -1.92 2.97 -21.36
N ARG A 132 -1.13 3.14 -20.31
CA ARG A 132 -0.63 4.44 -19.83
C ARG A 132 0.82 4.71 -20.20
N GLY A 133 1.46 3.79 -20.93
CA GLY A 133 2.88 3.88 -21.26
C GLY A 133 3.79 3.89 -20.03
N ALA A 134 3.32 3.35 -18.94
CA ALA A 134 4.06 3.24 -17.68
C ALA A 134 4.78 1.89 -17.56
N VAL A 135 5.83 1.84 -16.76
CA VAL A 135 6.62 0.63 -16.51
C VAL A 135 6.81 0.46 -15.02
N GLN A 136 6.49 -0.73 -14.50
CA GLN A 136 6.81 -1.08 -13.13
C GLN A 136 8.33 -1.19 -12.99
N LEU A 137 8.85 -0.60 -11.92
CA LEU A 137 10.25 -0.74 -11.52
C LEU A 137 10.35 -1.79 -10.40
N ASP A 138 11.57 -2.21 -10.10
CA ASP A 138 11.80 -3.05 -8.93
C ASP A 138 11.36 -2.31 -7.67
N ASP A 139 10.66 -3.02 -6.79
CA ASP A 139 10.24 -2.45 -5.51
C ASP A 139 11.49 -2.13 -4.67
N PRO A 140 11.55 -0.95 -4.04
CA PRO A 140 12.65 -0.63 -3.14
C PRO A 140 12.71 -1.61 -1.97
N PRO A 141 13.90 -1.91 -1.46
CA PRO A 141 14.01 -2.69 -0.23
C PRO A 141 13.34 -1.93 0.92
N ILE A 142 12.43 -2.61 1.63
CA ILE A 142 11.76 -2.03 2.79
C ILE A 142 12.73 -2.05 3.97
N GLU A 143 13.27 -0.88 4.33
CA GLU A 143 14.00 -0.68 5.57
C GLU A 143 13.00 -0.36 6.68
N LEU A 144 12.82 -1.29 7.61
CA LEU A 144 11.93 -1.06 8.74
C LEU A 144 12.50 0.05 9.64
N PRO A 145 11.65 0.99 10.11
CA PRO A 145 12.05 1.95 11.13
C PRO A 145 12.66 1.25 12.35
N ALA A 146 13.61 1.91 13.00
CA ALA A 146 14.21 1.39 14.23
C ALA A 146 13.13 1.12 15.28
N GLY A 147 13.19 -0.06 15.93
CA GLY A 147 12.20 -0.50 16.91
C GLY A 147 11.05 -1.34 16.35
N LEU A 148 11.03 -1.60 15.03
CA LEU A 148 10.04 -2.47 14.39
C LEU A 148 10.63 -3.82 13.94
N GLU A 149 11.64 -4.32 14.64
CA GLU A 149 12.28 -5.61 14.34
C GLU A 149 11.27 -6.78 14.38
N GLU A 150 10.22 -6.66 15.17
CA GLU A 150 9.13 -7.64 15.27
C GLU A 150 8.38 -7.81 13.95
N LEU A 151 8.25 -6.74 13.15
CA LEU A 151 7.70 -6.79 11.79
C LEU A 151 8.55 -7.66 10.86
N ARG A 152 9.87 -7.65 11.00
CA ARG A 152 10.75 -8.52 10.20
C ARG A 152 10.38 -9.98 10.38
N ALA A 153 10.04 -10.38 11.60
CA ALA A 153 9.60 -11.74 11.89
C ALA A 153 8.25 -12.07 11.23
N VAL A 154 7.34 -11.11 11.14
CA VAL A 154 6.05 -11.28 10.44
C VAL A 154 6.27 -11.41 8.95
N PHE A 155 7.06 -10.53 8.33
CA PHE A 155 7.37 -10.60 6.90
C PHE A 155 8.21 -11.82 6.52
N ALA A 156 9.18 -12.23 7.36
CA ALA A 156 10.00 -13.40 7.12
C ALA A 156 9.20 -14.72 7.12
N LYS A 157 8.21 -14.85 8.00
CA LYS A 157 7.33 -16.05 8.04
C LYS A 157 6.47 -16.21 6.78
N GLY A 158 6.30 -15.17 5.98
CA GLY A 158 5.52 -15.25 4.74
C GLY A 158 6.31 -15.64 3.50
N ALA A 159 7.63 -15.72 3.60
CA ALA A 159 8.46 -16.26 2.52
C ALA A 159 8.44 -17.81 2.48
N GLU A 160 7.93 -18.45 3.54
CA GLU A 160 7.67 -19.89 3.52
C GLU A 160 6.29 -20.11 2.89
N THR A 161 6.29 -20.42 1.59
CA THR A 161 5.10 -20.90 0.87
C THR A 161 4.53 -22.09 1.63
N PRO A 162 3.20 -22.15 1.91
CA PRO A 162 2.63 -23.35 2.48
C PRO A 162 2.93 -24.51 1.51
N SER A 163 3.68 -25.48 1.99
CA SER A 163 3.86 -26.76 1.28
C SER A 163 2.48 -27.31 0.97
N THR A 164 2.15 -27.41 -0.30
CA THR A 164 1.02 -28.22 -0.76
C THR A 164 1.32 -29.65 -0.35
N THR A 165 0.82 -30.05 0.83
CA THR A 165 0.69 -31.47 1.14
C THR A 165 -0.47 -31.98 0.31
N ASP A 166 -0.12 -32.65 -0.82
CA ASP A 166 -0.99 -33.59 -1.49
C ASP A 166 -1.41 -34.64 -0.48
N GLY A 167 -2.74 -34.87 -0.36
CA GLY A 167 -3.38 -35.90 0.42
C GLY A 167 -4.78 -36.12 -0.08
#